data_1ad40f8b2b560347455e70b794c07536
#
_entry.id   1ad40f8b2b560347455e70b794c07536
#
_cell.length_a   1.000
_cell.length_b   1.000
_cell.length_c   1.000
_cell.angle_alpha   90.00
_cell.angle_beta   90.00
_cell.angle_gamma   90.00
#
_symmetry.space_group_name_H-M   'P 1'
#
loop_
_entity.id
_entity.type
_entity.pdbx_description
1 polymer ?
#
loop_
_entity_poly.entity_id
_entity_poly.type
_entity_poly.pdbx_seq_one_letter_code
_entity_poly.pdbx_strand_id
1 'polypeptide(L)'
;MCICIVGLGKIGLPLAVQSASSGRDVIGVDISRDVVDSVNSGISPFSGELDLENKLSEVFEKGLLKATTDISAAVKNSSVIMVVVPLVVDQSSKPDFAIIDDVTESIGSALQKDTLVTYETTLPVGTTRNRFTSKLVELSGLVLGKDLFVVHSPERVFSGRIFKDLRSYPKLVGGVDDASLQKGVDFYTSILEFDNRPELSRPNGVWAMDSAEAAEFTKLAETTYRNVNIGLANEFAEFAEDQEIDIYQVIEASNSQPFSYIHQPGIAVG
;
A
#
# COMPACT_ATOMS: atom_id res chain seq x y z
N MET A 1 -7.11 -3.44 -19.75
CA MET A 1 -6.77 -4.01 -18.42
C MET A 1 -7.60 -3.25 -17.42
N CYS A 2 -8.51 -3.93 -16.72
CA CYS A 2 -9.31 -3.35 -15.64
C CYS A 2 -8.68 -3.70 -14.29
N ILE A 3 -8.63 -2.74 -13.38
CA ILE A 3 -8.04 -2.87 -12.05
C ILE A 3 -9.16 -2.73 -11.03
N CYS A 4 -9.28 -3.69 -10.10
CA CYS A 4 -10.14 -3.59 -8.94
C CYS A 4 -9.32 -3.17 -7.73
N ILE A 5 -9.74 -2.13 -7.01
CA ILE A 5 -9.09 -1.71 -5.76
C ILE A 5 -10.08 -1.88 -4.62
N VAL A 6 -9.74 -2.75 -3.67
CA VAL A 6 -10.59 -3.10 -2.54
C VAL A 6 -10.15 -2.33 -1.30
N GLY A 7 -11.04 -1.46 -0.82
CA GLY A 7 -10.82 -0.47 0.22
C GLY A 7 -10.48 0.91 -0.37
N LEU A 8 -11.43 1.84 -0.35
CA LEU A 8 -11.29 3.21 -0.84
C LEU A 8 -11.05 4.20 0.31
N GLY A 9 -10.28 3.78 1.30
CA GLY A 9 -9.83 4.66 2.38
C GLY A 9 -8.75 5.64 1.93
N LYS A 10 -8.07 6.26 2.91
CA LYS A 10 -7.04 7.30 2.69
C LYS A 10 -5.86 6.86 1.81
N ILE A 11 -5.60 5.56 1.70
CA ILE A 11 -4.55 5.00 0.83
C ILE A 11 -5.16 4.47 -0.47
N GLY A 12 -6.24 3.69 -0.39
CA GLY A 12 -6.80 3.01 -1.56
C GLY A 12 -7.42 3.95 -2.59
N LEU A 13 -8.10 5.02 -2.18
CA LEU A 13 -8.66 5.98 -3.15
C LEU A 13 -7.58 6.73 -3.92
N PRO A 14 -6.50 7.27 -3.32
CA PRO A 14 -5.39 7.82 -4.10
C PRO A 14 -4.74 6.81 -5.05
N LEU A 15 -4.60 5.53 -4.66
CA LEU A 15 -4.09 4.48 -5.55
C LEU A 15 -5.06 4.21 -6.73
N ALA A 16 -6.37 4.25 -6.48
CA ALA A 16 -7.38 4.12 -7.53
C ALA A 16 -7.30 5.28 -8.54
N VAL A 17 -7.18 6.50 -8.03
CA VAL A 17 -7.01 7.70 -8.84
C VAL A 17 -5.69 7.66 -9.62
N GLN A 18 -4.58 7.26 -8.99
CA GLN A 18 -3.28 7.12 -9.66
C GLN A 18 -3.35 6.08 -10.79
N SER A 19 -3.98 4.93 -10.53
CA SER A 19 -4.16 3.87 -11.54
C SER A 19 -5.03 4.35 -12.71
N ALA A 20 -6.13 5.05 -12.42
CA ALA A 20 -6.99 5.64 -13.46
C ALA A 20 -6.27 6.75 -14.24
N SER A 21 -5.45 7.56 -13.59
CA SER A 21 -4.65 8.61 -14.24
C SER A 21 -3.62 8.05 -15.23
N SER A 22 -3.20 6.79 -15.06
CA SER A 22 -2.36 6.09 -16.05
C SER A 22 -3.14 5.58 -17.28
N GLY A 23 -4.43 5.92 -17.40
CA GLY A 23 -5.30 5.53 -18.52
C GLY A 23 -5.90 4.13 -18.39
N ARG A 24 -6.00 3.58 -17.18
CA ARG A 24 -6.60 2.27 -16.91
C ARG A 24 -8.03 2.41 -16.42
N ASP A 25 -8.89 1.45 -16.80
CA ASP A 25 -10.22 1.33 -16.21
C ASP A 25 -10.08 0.82 -14.77
N VAL A 26 -10.68 1.50 -13.81
CA VAL A 26 -10.60 1.16 -12.39
C VAL A 26 -11.98 0.99 -11.79
N ILE A 27 -12.17 -0.08 -11.04
CA ILE A 27 -13.35 -0.32 -10.21
C ILE A 27 -12.89 -0.30 -8.74
N GLY A 28 -13.27 0.74 -8.02
CA GLY A 28 -13.07 0.82 -6.58
C GLY A 28 -14.16 0.05 -5.85
N VAL A 29 -13.78 -0.66 -4.80
CA VAL A 29 -14.74 -1.38 -3.93
C VAL A 29 -14.59 -0.86 -2.51
N ASP A 30 -15.72 -0.47 -1.90
CA ASP A 30 -15.76 -0.12 -0.48
C ASP A 30 -17.08 -0.60 0.14
N ILE A 31 -17.05 -0.94 1.43
CA ILE A 31 -18.23 -1.36 2.16
C ILE A 31 -19.17 -0.18 2.44
N SER A 32 -18.64 1.03 2.53
CA SER A 32 -19.39 2.27 2.79
C SER A 32 -20.05 2.78 1.52
N ARG A 33 -21.39 2.81 1.51
CA ARG A 33 -22.15 3.42 0.41
C ARG A 33 -21.84 4.90 0.26
N ASP A 34 -21.61 5.62 1.35
CA ASP A 34 -21.30 7.06 1.31
C ASP A 34 -19.98 7.30 0.58
N VAL A 35 -18.96 6.45 0.79
CA VAL A 35 -17.70 6.49 0.05
C VAL A 35 -17.94 6.21 -1.43
N VAL A 36 -18.67 5.16 -1.75
CA VAL A 36 -19.01 4.77 -3.12
C VAL A 36 -19.74 5.89 -3.86
N ASP A 37 -20.75 6.47 -3.24
CA ASP A 37 -21.58 7.55 -3.83
C ASP A 37 -20.75 8.82 -4.04
N SER A 38 -19.87 9.18 -3.08
CA SER A 38 -18.96 10.31 -3.21
C SER A 38 -18.01 10.12 -4.40
N VAL A 39 -17.34 8.97 -4.50
CA VAL A 39 -16.43 8.67 -5.60
C VAL A 39 -17.14 8.68 -6.95
N ASN A 40 -18.36 8.10 -7.02
CA ASN A 40 -19.20 8.10 -8.23
C ASN A 40 -19.79 9.48 -8.58
N SER A 41 -19.60 10.46 -7.71
CA SER A 41 -19.93 11.87 -7.96
C SER A 41 -18.68 12.73 -8.25
N GLY A 42 -17.49 12.12 -8.32
CA GLY A 42 -16.22 12.83 -8.52
C GLY A 42 -15.77 13.65 -7.31
N ILE A 43 -16.31 13.34 -6.11
CA ILE A 43 -16.05 14.09 -4.87
C ILE A 43 -15.24 13.19 -3.91
N SER A 44 -14.17 13.74 -3.34
CA SER A 44 -13.40 13.01 -2.31
C SER A 44 -14.20 12.86 -1.01
N PRO A 45 -14.34 11.64 -0.46
CA PRO A 45 -15.04 11.42 0.80
C PRO A 45 -14.25 11.90 2.03
N PHE A 46 -13.01 12.31 1.87
CA PHE A 46 -12.16 12.84 2.93
C PHE A 46 -11.24 13.94 2.41
N SER A 47 -10.79 14.81 3.32
CA SER A 47 -9.88 15.93 3.04
C SER A 47 -8.46 15.63 3.50
N GLY A 48 -7.52 16.50 3.10
CA GLY A 48 -6.15 16.50 3.61
C GLY A 48 -5.14 15.74 2.75
N GLU A 49 -5.55 15.19 1.58
CA GLU A 49 -4.63 14.65 0.60
C GLU A 49 -4.45 15.64 -0.56
N LEU A 50 -3.19 16.06 -0.77
CA LEU A 50 -2.86 16.99 -1.84
C LEU A 50 -3.23 16.42 -3.22
N ASP A 51 -3.79 17.26 -4.08
CA ASP A 51 -4.18 16.95 -5.46
C ASP A 51 -5.28 15.89 -5.64
N LEU A 52 -5.75 15.22 -4.57
CA LEU A 52 -6.70 14.12 -4.70
C LEU A 52 -8.01 14.59 -5.34
N GLU A 53 -8.57 15.71 -4.90
CA GLU A 53 -9.87 16.21 -5.35
C GLU A 53 -9.84 16.53 -6.85
N ASN A 54 -8.81 17.23 -7.30
CA ASN A 54 -8.64 17.58 -8.71
C ASN A 54 -8.45 16.34 -9.59
N LYS A 55 -7.56 15.43 -9.18
CA LYS A 55 -7.28 14.20 -9.93
C LYS A 55 -8.49 13.26 -9.96
N LEU A 56 -9.24 13.17 -8.86
CA LEU A 56 -10.46 12.37 -8.81
C LEU A 56 -11.51 12.91 -9.78
N SER A 57 -11.74 14.24 -9.79
CA SER A 57 -12.66 14.88 -10.77
C SER A 57 -12.25 14.59 -12.21
N GLU A 58 -10.95 14.72 -12.53
CA GLU A 58 -10.44 14.44 -13.88
C GLU A 58 -10.68 13.00 -14.33
N VAL A 59 -10.39 12.00 -13.48
CA VAL A 59 -10.56 10.59 -13.86
C VAL A 59 -12.04 10.20 -13.88
N PHE A 60 -12.86 10.82 -13.04
CA PHE A 60 -14.32 10.68 -13.06
C PHE A 60 -14.92 11.20 -14.37
N GLU A 61 -14.57 12.43 -14.79
CA GLU A 61 -15.03 13.02 -16.05
C GLU A 61 -14.63 12.18 -17.27
N LYS A 62 -13.46 11.54 -17.23
CA LYS A 62 -13.00 10.60 -18.27
C LYS A 62 -13.69 9.23 -18.21
N GLY A 63 -14.49 8.97 -17.18
CA GLY A 63 -15.17 7.68 -16.96
C GLY A 63 -14.23 6.51 -16.65
N LEU A 64 -13.01 6.79 -16.19
CA LEU A 64 -11.96 5.80 -15.91
C LEU A 64 -12.06 5.19 -14.50
N LEU A 65 -12.77 5.83 -13.57
CA LEU A 65 -12.98 5.34 -12.22
C LEU A 65 -14.47 5.21 -11.91
N LYS A 66 -14.86 4.05 -11.41
CA LYS A 66 -16.19 3.77 -10.87
C LYS A 66 -16.03 3.10 -9.52
N ALA A 67 -17.00 3.26 -8.62
CA ALA A 67 -17.03 2.61 -7.33
C ALA A 67 -18.28 1.75 -7.15
N THR A 68 -18.17 0.68 -6.34
CA THR A 68 -19.27 -0.23 -6.02
C THR A 68 -19.10 -0.85 -4.65
N THR A 69 -20.17 -1.34 -4.06
CA THR A 69 -20.13 -2.22 -2.88
C THR A 69 -20.09 -3.70 -3.24
N ASP A 70 -20.25 -4.07 -4.52
CA ASP A 70 -20.24 -5.45 -5.02
C ASP A 70 -18.83 -5.89 -5.41
N ILE A 71 -18.11 -6.47 -4.45
CA ILE A 71 -16.76 -6.99 -4.63
C ILE A 71 -16.72 -8.12 -5.67
N SER A 72 -17.72 -9.00 -5.68
CA SER A 72 -17.75 -10.15 -6.59
C SER A 72 -17.87 -9.73 -8.04
N ALA A 73 -18.74 -8.76 -8.33
CA ALA A 73 -18.88 -8.20 -9.67
C ALA A 73 -17.61 -7.44 -10.11
N ALA A 74 -16.98 -6.68 -9.21
CA ALA A 74 -15.75 -5.95 -9.48
C ALA A 74 -14.59 -6.90 -9.82
N VAL A 75 -14.39 -7.95 -9.00
CA VAL A 75 -13.33 -8.96 -9.20
C VAL A 75 -13.49 -9.70 -10.53
N LYS A 76 -14.71 -10.16 -10.85
CA LYS A 76 -15.00 -10.87 -12.13
C LYS A 76 -14.66 -10.06 -13.38
N ASN A 77 -14.73 -8.74 -13.28
CA ASN A 77 -14.47 -7.83 -14.41
C ASN A 77 -13.04 -7.26 -14.43
N SER A 78 -12.16 -7.72 -13.54
CA SER A 78 -10.82 -7.16 -13.40
C SER A 78 -9.73 -8.23 -13.59
N SER A 79 -8.60 -7.82 -14.16
CA SER A 79 -7.42 -8.67 -14.31
C SER A 79 -6.35 -8.41 -13.25
N VAL A 80 -6.51 -7.33 -12.48
CA VAL A 80 -5.67 -7.01 -11.30
C VAL A 80 -6.55 -6.63 -10.14
N ILE A 81 -6.29 -7.22 -8.98
CA ILE A 81 -7.02 -6.95 -7.74
C ILE A 81 -6.01 -6.42 -6.71
N MET A 82 -6.17 -5.16 -6.28
CA MET A 82 -5.34 -4.54 -5.24
C MET A 82 -6.11 -4.51 -3.92
N VAL A 83 -5.57 -5.13 -2.90
CA VAL A 83 -6.18 -5.22 -1.57
C VAL A 83 -5.54 -4.21 -0.64
N VAL A 84 -6.32 -3.21 -0.20
CA VAL A 84 -5.85 -2.07 0.62
C VAL A 84 -6.73 -1.91 1.87
N VAL A 85 -7.38 -2.99 2.31
CA VAL A 85 -8.18 -2.97 3.54
C VAL A 85 -7.29 -3.02 4.78
N PRO A 86 -7.72 -2.42 5.90
CA PRO A 86 -6.89 -2.36 7.10
C PRO A 86 -6.71 -3.75 7.74
N LEU A 87 -5.51 -3.97 8.30
CA LEU A 87 -5.25 -4.99 9.31
C LEU A 87 -4.99 -4.27 10.64
N VAL A 88 -5.85 -4.48 11.60
CA VAL A 88 -5.72 -3.87 12.93
C VAL A 88 -5.13 -4.88 13.92
N VAL A 89 -4.62 -4.41 15.05
CA VAL A 89 -4.20 -5.25 16.16
C VAL A 89 -5.26 -5.19 17.27
N ASP A 90 -5.51 -6.31 17.91
CA ASP A 90 -6.39 -6.38 19.08
C ASP A 90 -5.73 -5.80 20.34
N GLN A 91 -6.46 -5.80 21.46
CA GLN A 91 -5.97 -5.32 22.74
C GLN A 91 -4.75 -6.12 23.29
N SER A 92 -4.50 -7.30 22.74
CA SER A 92 -3.35 -8.16 23.07
C SER A 92 -2.18 -7.97 22.10
N SER A 93 -2.24 -6.94 21.26
CA SER A 93 -1.26 -6.65 20.18
C SER A 93 -1.14 -7.79 19.16
N LYS A 94 -2.21 -8.57 18.95
CA LYS A 94 -2.27 -9.61 17.92
C LYS A 94 -3.01 -9.08 16.69
N PRO A 95 -2.57 -9.45 15.47
CA PRO A 95 -3.25 -9.09 14.24
C PRO A 95 -4.67 -9.67 14.20
N ASP A 96 -5.67 -8.83 13.91
CA ASP A 96 -7.04 -9.24 13.64
C ASP A 96 -7.25 -9.34 12.12
N PHE A 97 -7.35 -10.56 11.64
CA PHE A 97 -7.48 -10.86 10.21
C PHE A 97 -8.92 -10.87 9.70
N ALA A 98 -9.94 -10.67 10.54
CA ALA A 98 -11.34 -10.87 10.16
C ALA A 98 -11.70 -10.13 8.86
N ILE A 99 -11.41 -8.83 8.77
CA ILE A 99 -11.76 -8.02 7.60
C ILE A 99 -11.03 -8.50 6.33
N ILE A 100 -9.72 -8.72 6.41
CA ILE A 100 -8.93 -9.08 5.23
C ILE A 100 -9.15 -10.53 4.80
N ASP A 101 -9.52 -11.42 5.73
CA ASP A 101 -9.94 -12.79 5.41
C ASP A 101 -11.27 -12.80 4.66
N ASP A 102 -12.29 -12.08 5.12
CA ASP A 102 -13.60 -11.95 4.45
C ASP A 102 -13.44 -11.39 3.02
N VAL A 103 -12.58 -10.37 2.88
CA VAL A 103 -12.23 -9.81 1.58
C VAL A 103 -11.52 -10.85 0.70
N THR A 104 -10.54 -11.57 1.24
CA THR A 104 -9.81 -12.62 0.52
C THR A 104 -10.73 -13.77 0.08
N GLU A 105 -11.69 -14.16 0.92
CA GLU A 105 -12.70 -15.18 0.58
C GLU A 105 -13.63 -14.69 -0.54
N SER A 106 -14.09 -13.45 -0.47
CA SER A 106 -14.91 -12.85 -1.51
C SER A 106 -14.17 -12.75 -2.85
N ILE A 107 -12.91 -12.38 -2.83
CA ILE A 107 -12.04 -12.36 -4.01
C ILE A 107 -11.87 -13.78 -4.55
N GLY A 108 -11.43 -14.73 -3.73
CA GLY A 108 -11.16 -16.12 -4.15
C GLY A 108 -12.34 -16.78 -4.85
N SER A 109 -13.55 -16.52 -4.35
CA SER A 109 -14.80 -17.06 -4.93
C SER A 109 -15.18 -16.45 -6.29
N ALA A 110 -14.60 -15.32 -6.66
CA ALA A 110 -14.95 -14.57 -7.87
C ALA A 110 -13.81 -14.51 -8.91
N LEU A 111 -12.60 -14.95 -8.57
CA LEU A 111 -11.41 -14.88 -9.42
C LEU A 111 -11.63 -15.51 -10.80
N GLN A 112 -11.03 -14.90 -11.79
CA GLN A 112 -10.93 -15.41 -13.15
C GLN A 112 -9.48 -15.81 -13.46
N LYS A 113 -9.30 -16.59 -14.54
CA LYS A 113 -7.94 -16.93 -15.01
C LYS A 113 -7.17 -15.67 -15.41
N ASP A 114 -5.85 -15.76 -15.27
CA ASP A 114 -4.87 -14.72 -15.58
C ASP A 114 -4.98 -13.47 -14.69
N THR A 115 -5.47 -13.63 -13.46
CA THR A 115 -5.62 -12.54 -12.49
C THR A 115 -4.38 -12.40 -11.60
N LEU A 116 -3.91 -11.16 -11.43
CA LEU A 116 -2.94 -10.76 -10.41
C LEU A 116 -3.69 -10.24 -9.17
N VAL A 117 -3.38 -10.80 -8.00
CA VAL A 117 -3.82 -10.26 -6.70
C VAL A 117 -2.60 -9.68 -5.97
N THR A 118 -2.70 -8.41 -5.57
CA THR A 118 -1.66 -7.74 -4.80
C THR A 118 -2.19 -7.27 -3.45
N TYR A 119 -1.47 -7.60 -2.38
CA TYR A 119 -1.73 -7.14 -1.03
C TYR A 119 -0.82 -5.97 -0.71
N GLU A 120 -1.42 -4.81 -0.43
CA GLU A 120 -0.70 -3.56 -0.11
C GLU A 120 -0.65 -3.30 1.40
N THR A 121 -1.56 -3.90 2.14
CA THR A 121 -1.69 -3.78 3.59
C THR A 121 -0.44 -4.30 4.30
N THR A 122 0.01 -3.61 5.35
CA THR A 122 1.10 -4.11 6.21
C THR A 122 0.69 -5.42 6.87
N LEU A 123 1.50 -6.47 6.68
CA LEU A 123 1.20 -7.84 7.10
C LEU A 123 2.34 -8.45 7.92
N PRO A 124 2.04 -9.36 8.86
CA PRO A 124 3.05 -10.24 9.42
C PRO A 124 3.72 -11.10 8.35
N VAL A 125 5.01 -11.41 8.55
CA VAL A 125 5.81 -12.19 7.60
C VAL A 125 5.20 -13.57 7.34
N GLY A 126 5.07 -13.94 6.06
CA GLY A 126 4.51 -15.19 5.59
C GLY A 126 2.99 -15.19 5.41
N THR A 127 2.31 -14.10 5.72
CA THR A 127 0.84 -14.01 5.63
C THR A 127 0.37 -14.14 4.19
N THR A 128 0.97 -13.42 3.26
CA THR A 128 0.58 -13.44 1.84
C THR A 128 0.63 -14.84 1.27
N ARG A 129 1.73 -15.58 1.50
CA ARG A 129 1.89 -16.95 1.01
C ARG A 129 1.00 -17.95 1.74
N ASN A 130 1.15 -18.02 3.06
CA ASN A 130 0.63 -19.15 3.83
C ASN A 130 -0.87 -19.02 4.14
N ARG A 131 -1.37 -17.78 4.25
CA ARG A 131 -2.78 -17.53 4.58
C ARG A 131 -3.60 -17.19 3.34
N PHE A 132 -3.25 -16.12 2.65
CA PHE A 132 -4.09 -15.57 1.58
C PHE A 132 -3.96 -16.35 0.28
N THR A 133 -2.74 -16.66 -0.19
CA THR A 133 -2.56 -17.44 -1.41
C THR A 133 -3.20 -18.81 -1.30
N SER A 134 -3.02 -19.49 -0.17
CA SER A 134 -3.65 -20.79 0.08
C SER A 134 -5.18 -20.73 -0.02
N LYS A 135 -5.79 -19.69 0.57
CA LYS A 135 -7.24 -19.46 0.53
C LYS A 135 -7.72 -19.12 -0.88
N LEU A 136 -7.00 -18.26 -1.62
CA LEU A 136 -7.34 -17.90 -3.00
C LEU A 136 -7.30 -19.14 -3.92
N VAL A 137 -6.29 -19.98 -3.80
CA VAL A 137 -6.17 -21.24 -4.58
C VAL A 137 -7.29 -22.22 -4.22
N GLU A 138 -7.58 -22.40 -2.91
CA GLU A 138 -8.65 -23.27 -2.42
C GLU A 138 -10.01 -22.89 -3.02
N LEU A 139 -10.37 -21.61 -2.96
CA LEU A 139 -11.70 -21.13 -3.36
C LEU A 139 -11.86 -20.99 -4.88
N SER A 140 -10.82 -20.59 -5.60
CA SER A 140 -10.89 -20.38 -7.04
C SER A 140 -10.65 -21.66 -7.85
N GLY A 141 -9.91 -22.63 -7.31
CA GLY A 141 -9.42 -23.79 -8.04
C GLY A 141 -8.39 -23.45 -9.14
N LEU A 142 -7.89 -22.22 -9.17
CA LEU A 142 -6.90 -21.76 -10.14
C LEU A 142 -5.50 -22.24 -9.80
N VAL A 143 -4.66 -22.39 -10.84
CA VAL A 143 -3.27 -22.83 -10.69
C VAL A 143 -2.37 -21.63 -10.46
N LEU A 144 -1.72 -21.59 -9.28
CA LEU A 144 -0.74 -20.56 -8.94
C LEU A 144 0.43 -20.54 -9.93
N GLY A 145 0.89 -19.37 -10.31
CA GLY A 145 1.96 -19.16 -11.28
C GLY A 145 1.56 -19.40 -12.74
N LYS A 146 0.29 -19.74 -12.99
CA LYS A 146 -0.25 -19.98 -14.34
C LYS A 146 -1.56 -19.22 -14.59
N ASP A 147 -2.56 -19.47 -13.76
CA ASP A 147 -3.90 -18.87 -13.88
C ASP A 147 -4.12 -17.77 -12.82
N LEU A 148 -3.39 -17.85 -11.70
CA LEU A 148 -3.42 -16.90 -10.57
C LEU A 148 -2.00 -16.48 -10.21
N PHE A 149 -1.82 -15.19 -9.98
CA PHE A 149 -0.54 -14.61 -9.57
C PHE A 149 -0.78 -13.79 -8.29
N VAL A 150 0.11 -13.92 -7.31
CA VAL A 150 -0.05 -13.25 -6.02
C VAL A 150 1.26 -12.60 -5.61
N VAL A 151 1.18 -11.33 -5.24
CA VAL A 151 2.32 -10.55 -4.73
C VAL A 151 1.97 -9.82 -3.45
N HIS A 152 2.98 -9.54 -2.64
CA HIS A 152 2.93 -8.52 -1.61
C HIS A 152 3.67 -7.27 -2.10
N SER A 153 3.01 -6.12 -2.02
CA SER A 153 3.58 -4.85 -2.45
C SER A 153 3.23 -3.75 -1.43
N PRO A 154 3.93 -3.69 -0.29
CA PRO A 154 3.54 -2.82 0.82
C PRO A 154 3.52 -1.36 0.42
N GLU A 155 2.48 -0.64 0.87
CA GLU A 155 2.44 0.80 0.66
C GLU A 155 3.32 1.53 1.68
N ARG A 156 4.10 2.50 1.19
CA ARG A 156 5.13 3.21 1.97
C ARG A 156 4.92 4.72 2.03
N VAL A 157 3.81 5.20 1.49
CA VAL A 157 3.47 6.62 1.40
C VAL A 157 2.94 7.17 2.72
N PHE A 158 2.98 8.49 2.85
CA PHE A 158 2.36 9.21 3.96
C PHE A 158 1.10 9.94 3.50
N SER A 159 0.03 9.86 4.30
CA SER A 159 -1.19 10.64 4.06
C SER A 159 -0.87 12.12 3.97
N GLY A 160 -1.54 12.82 3.05
CA GLY A 160 -1.33 14.23 2.76
C GLY A 160 -0.33 14.50 1.63
N ARG A 161 0.43 13.50 1.18
CA ARG A 161 1.41 13.64 0.09
C ARG A 161 1.59 12.36 -0.74
N ILE A 162 0.56 11.52 -0.82
CA ILE A 162 0.64 10.18 -1.41
C ILE A 162 1.13 10.24 -2.85
N PHE A 163 0.58 11.10 -3.70
CA PHE A 163 0.99 11.20 -5.12
C PHE A 163 2.47 11.57 -5.30
N LYS A 164 3.01 12.43 -4.42
CA LYS A 164 4.43 12.76 -4.40
C LYS A 164 5.26 11.56 -3.99
N ASP A 165 4.85 10.86 -2.93
CA ASP A 165 5.59 9.74 -2.37
C ASP A 165 5.59 8.52 -3.32
N LEU A 166 4.48 8.27 -4.05
CA LEU A 166 4.39 7.24 -5.10
C LEU A 166 5.43 7.44 -6.22
N ARG A 167 5.82 8.68 -6.52
CA ARG A 167 6.87 8.99 -7.48
C ARG A 167 8.27 8.94 -6.86
N SER A 168 8.36 9.33 -5.58
CA SER A 168 9.65 9.52 -4.90
C SER A 168 10.23 8.23 -4.33
N TYR A 169 9.40 7.24 -3.99
CA TYR A 169 9.87 6.01 -3.37
C TYR A 169 9.84 4.84 -4.33
N PRO A 170 10.83 3.94 -4.28
CA PRO A 170 10.76 2.68 -5.01
C PRO A 170 9.54 1.88 -4.58
N LYS A 171 8.78 1.35 -5.53
CA LYS A 171 7.69 0.41 -5.26
C LYS A 171 8.26 -0.98 -5.07
N LEU A 172 8.11 -1.55 -3.89
CA LEU A 172 8.59 -2.90 -3.58
C LEU A 172 7.56 -3.94 -4.05
N VAL A 173 8.03 -5.00 -4.68
CA VAL A 173 7.16 -6.11 -5.12
C VAL A 173 7.82 -7.43 -4.76
N GLY A 174 7.16 -8.23 -3.94
CA GLY A 174 7.58 -9.59 -3.59
C GLY A 174 6.56 -10.61 -4.07
N GLY A 175 6.96 -11.53 -4.95
CA GLY A 175 6.11 -12.61 -5.45
C GLY A 175 6.06 -13.81 -4.51
N VAL A 176 4.95 -14.55 -4.53
CA VAL A 176 4.89 -15.88 -3.90
C VAL A 176 5.60 -16.93 -4.73
N ASP A 177 5.80 -16.67 -6.02
CA ASP A 177 6.64 -17.38 -6.97
C ASP A 177 7.19 -16.42 -8.04
N ASP A 178 8.09 -16.91 -8.89
CA ASP A 178 8.76 -16.10 -9.92
C ASP A 178 7.78 -15.52 -10.96
N ALA A 179 6.76 -16.28 -11.34
CA ALA A 179 5.75 -15.84 -12.31
C ALA A 179 4.89 -14.73 -11.73
N SER A 180 4.50 -14.84 -10.45
CA SER A 180 3.80 -13.80 -9.70
C SER A 180 4.66 -12.54 -9.57
N LEU A 181 5.94 -12.69 -9.23
CA LEU A 181 6.87 -11.57 -9.13
C LEU A 181 6.97 -10.81 -10.44
N GLN A 182 7.20 -11.52 -11.55
CA GLN A 182 7.32 -10.89 -12.86
C GLN A 182 6.03 -10.13 -13.25
N LYS A 183 4.87 -10.77 -13.06
CA LYS A 183 3.58 -10.13 -13.36
C LYS A 183 3.32 -8.89 -12.50
N GLY A 184 3.70 -8.93 -11.22
CA GLY A 184 3.60 -7.78 -10.32
C GLY A 184 4.54 -6.64 -10.72
N VAL A 185 5.79 -6.93 -11.07
CA VAL A 185 6.77 -5.94 -11.55
C VAL A 185 6.26 -5.27 -12.84
N ASP A 186 5.80 -6.05 -13.81
CA ASP A 186 5.26 -5.53 -15.07
C ASP A 186 4.04 -4.64 -14.85
N PHE A 187 3.15 -5.05 -13.94
CA PHE A 187 1.97 -4.28 -13.59
C PHE A 187 2.34 -2.90 -13.01
N TYR A 188 3.13 -2.85 -11.92
CA TYR A 188 3.48 -1.57 -11.29
C TYR A 188 4.32 -0.67 -12.19
N THR A 189 5.20 -1.24 -13.01
CA THR A 189 5.95 -0.49 -14.02
C THR A 189 5.02 0.16 -15.06
N SER A 190 3.88 -0.45 -15.34
CA SER A 190 2.92 0.06 -16.33
C SER A 190 2.01 1.18 -15.83
N ILE A 191 1.92 1.40 -14.51
CA ILE A 191 0.98 2.37 -13.92
C ILE A 191 1.66 3.46 -13.08
N LEU A 192 2.94 3.29 -12.73
CA LEU A 192 3.67 4.24 -11.89
C LEU A 192 4.78 4.92 -12.69
N GLU A 193 4.96 6.19 -12.41
CA GLU A 193 6.10 6.99 -12.86
C GLU A 193 6.99 7.31 -11.67
N PHE A 194 8.30 7.37 -11.89
CA PHE A 194 9.27 7.56 -10.83
C PHE A 194 10.18 8.75 -11.09
N ASP A 195 10.41 9.54 -10.05
CA ASP A 195 11.36 10.64 -10.07
C ASP A 195 12.79 10.11 -10.08
N ASN A 196 13.71 10.87 -10.69
CA ASN A 196 15.13 10.52 -10.64
C ASN A 196 15.68 10.75 -9.22
N ARG A 197 16.25 9.70 -8.61
CA ARG A 197 16.77 9.66 -7.25
C ARG A 197 18.20 9.10 -7.25
N PRO A 198 19.19 9.93 -7.62
CA PRO A 198 20.58 9.47 -7.79
C PRO A 198 21.25 9.04 -6.46
N GLU A 199 20.70 9.42 -5.32
CA GLU A 199 21.16 9.03 -3.99
C GLU A 199 20.78 7.60 -3.58
N LEU A 200 19.88 6.95 -4.31
CA LEU A 200 19.52 5.56 -4.04
C LEU A 200 20.61 4.61 -4.54
N SER A 201 20.77 3.47 -3.89
CA SER A 201 21.75 2.43 -4.24
C SER A 201 21.51 1.78 -5.62
N ARG A 202 20.30 1.92 -6.17
CA ARG A 202 19.90 1.51 -7.51
C ARG A 202 18.81 2.47 -8.03
N PRO A 203 18.57 2.53 -9.36
CA PRO A 203 17.59 3.46 -9.93
C PRO A 203 16.22 3.38 -9.23
N ASN A 204 15.60 4.54 -9.03
CA ASN A 204 14.22 4.59 -8.55
C ASN A 204 13.28 3.90 -9.56
N GLY A 205 12.32 3.16 -9.07
CA GLY A 205 11.45 2.35 -9.91
C GLY A 205 10.76 1.25 -9.13
N VAL A 206 10.31 0.21 -9.83
CA VAL A 206 9.81 -1.00 -9.20
C VAL A 206 10.99 -1.88 -8.78
N TRP A 207 11.07 -2.19 -7.50
CA TRP A 207 12.12 -3.02 -6.94
C TRP A 207 11.59 -4.41 -6.64
N ALA A 208 12.01 -5.39 -7.44
CA ALA A 208 11.77 -6.79 -7.18
C ALA A 208 12.47 -7.20 -5.88
N MET A 209 11.72 -7.85 -5.00
CA MET A 209 12.19 -8.47 -3.76
C MET A 209 12.28 -9.98 -3.96
N ASP A 210 13.16 -10.64 -3.22
CA ASP A 210 13.40 -12.09 -3.35
C ASP A 210 12.16 -12.95 -3.06
N SER A 211 11.22 -12.43 -2.27
CA SER A 211 9.95 -13.12 -1.97
C SER A 211 8.89 -12.15 -1.41
N ALA A 212 7.66 -12.63 -1.29
CA ALA A 212 6.59 -11.91 -0.60
C ALA A 212 6.98 -11.64 0.86
N GLU A 213 7.61 -12.59 1.53
CA GLU A 213 8.10 -12.50 2.90
C GLU A 213 9.16 -11.40 3.07
N ALA A 214 10.06 -11.25 2.08
CA ALA A 214 11.05 -10.18 2.09
C ALA A 214 10.39 -8.79 1.98
N ALA A 215 9.36 -8.66 1.14
CA ALA A 215 8.59 -7.41 1.02
C ALA A 215 7.80 -7.10 2.29
N GLU A 216 7.13 -8.09 2.90
CA GLU A 216 6.44 -7.97 4.19
C GLU A 216 7.41 -7.53 5.30
N PHE A 217 8.56 -8.19 5.41
CA PHE A 217 9.55 -7.87 6.44
C PHE A 217 10.17 -6.49 6.25
N THR A 218 10.42 -6.07 5.02
CA THR A 218 10.96 -4.74 4.74
C THR A 218 10.05 -3.64 5.31
N LYS A 219 8.74 -3.77 5.11
CA LYS A 219 7.78 -2.81 5.67
C LYS A 219 7.80 -2.80 7.20
N LEU A 220 7.82 -3.97 7.83
CA LEU A 220 7.88 -4.09 9.28
C LEU A 220 9.19 -3.52 9.85
N ALA A 221 10.33 -3.84 9.22
CA ALA A 221 11.63 -3.33 9.64
C ALA A 221 11.71 -1.80 9.56
N GLU A 222 11.24 -1.22 8.45
CA GLU A 222 11.20 0.23 8.22
C GLU A 222 10.33 0.94 9.27
N THR A 223 9.12 0.45 9.51
CA THR A 223 8.20 1.06 10.46
C THR A 223 8.68 0.89 11.90
N THR A 224 9.21 -0.27 12.25
CA THR A 224 9.78 -0.54 13.59
C THR A 224 10.98 0.37 13.86
N TYR A 225 11.92 0.46 12.92
CA TYR A 225 13.08 1.35 13.03
C TYR A 225 12.64 2.80 13.28
N ARG A 226 11.70 3.30 12.47
CA ARG A 226 11.19 4.66 12.62
C ARG A 226 10.55 4.89 13.99
N ASN A 227 9.69 3.98 14.44
CA ASN A 227 8.97 4.13 15.71
C ASN A 227 9.91 4.09 16.91
N VAL A 228 10.88 3.18 16.92
CA VAL A 228 11.90 3.08 17.99
C VAL A 228 12.78 4.33 17.99
N ASN A 229 13.16 4.83 16.80
CA ASN A 229 14.00 6.02 16.68
C ASN A 229 13.28 7.30 17.12
N ILE A 230 11.97 7.44 16.82
CA ILE A 230 11.16 8.55 17.36
C ILE A 230 11.03 8.44 18.88
N GLY A 231 10.80 7.23 19.41
CA GLY A 231 10.77 7.00 20.86
C GLY A 231 12.09 7.42 21.52
N LEU A 232 13.22 7.04 20.94
CA LEU A 232 14.54 7.45 21.42
C LEU A 232 14.73 8.97 21.35
N ALA A 233 14.26 9.62 20.27
CA ALA A 233 14.33 11.07 20.15
C ALA A 233 13.47 11.79 21.21
N ASN A 234 12.33 11.20 21.62
CA ASN A 234 11.51 11.74 22.71
C ASN A 234 12.25 11.66 24.06
N GLU A 235 12.91 10.54 24.36
CA GLU A 235 13.74 10.40 25.57
C GLU A 235 14.89 11.44 25.61
N PHE A 236 15.52 11.67 24.46
CA PHE A 236 16.55 12.71 24.35
C PHE A 236 15.96 14.11 24.53
N ALA A 237 14.74 14.37 24.06
CA ALA A 237 14.08 15.65 24.23
C ALA A 237 13.73 15.92 25.68
N GLU A 238 13.25 14.92 26.41
CA GLU A 238 12.98 15.03 27.86
C GLU A 238 14.26 15.34 28.65
N PHE A 239 15.35 14.63 28.37
CA PHE A 239 16.65 14.93 28.97
C PHE A 239 17.17 16.34 28.62
N ALA A 240 17.01 16.77 27.37
CA ALA A 240 17.47 18.08 26.92
C ALA A 240 16.68 19.23 27.60
N GLU A 241 15.37 19.04 27.80
CA GLU A 241 14.51 20.00 28.53
C GLU A 241 14.99 20.19 29.97
N ASP A 242 15.30 19.11 30.68
CA ASP A 242 15.83 19.13 32.05
C ASP A 242 17.17 19.87 32.16
N GLN A 243 17.93 19.95 31.07
CA GLN A 243 19.25 20.60 31.01
C GLN A 243 19.22 21.97 30.32
N GLU A 244 18.04 22.46 29.95
CA GLU A 244 17.85 23.72 29.17
C GLU A 244 18.62 23.71 27.83
N ILE A 245 18.70 22.53 27.16
CA ILE A 245 19.39 22.32 25.88
C ILE A 245 18.35 22.27 24.74
N ASP A 246 18.68 22.89 23.60
CA ASP A 246 17.88 22.76 22.37
C ASP A 246 18.12 21.38 21.71
N ILE A 247 17.15 20.47 21.83
CA ILE A 247 17.23 19.12 21.25
C ILE A 247 17.37 19.15 19.72
N TYR A 248 16.78 20.10 19.03
CA TYR A 248 16.86 20.17 17.55
C TYR A 248 18.30 20.46 17.09
N GLN A 249 19.02 21.34 17.80
CA GLN A 249 20.43 21.61 17.54
C GLN A 249 21.29 20.36 17.80
N VAL A 250 20.99 19.61 18.86
CA VAL A 250 21.70 18.36 19.19
C VAL A 250 21.47 17.32 18.10
N ILE A 251 20.21 17.14 17.62
CA ILE A 251 19.88 16.20 16.55
C ILE A 251 20.56 16.59 15.25
N GLU A 252 20.53 17.87 14.86
CA GLU A 252 21.20 18.37 13.66
C GLU A 252 22.72 18.05 13.70
N ALA A 253 23.35 18.39 14.81
CA ALA A 253 24.78 18.12 15.01
C ALA A 253 25.10 16.61 14.99
N SER A 254 24.27 15.79 15.65
CA SER A 254 24.45 14.33 15.66
C SER A 254 24.30 13.71 14.29
N ASN A 255 23.35 14.19 13.47
CA ASN A 255 23.07 13.69 12.13
C ASN A 255 24.08 14.21 11.07
N SER A 256 25.00 15.08 11.46
CA SER A 256 26.05 15.58 10.55
C SER A 256 27.11 14.54 10.19
N GLN A 257 27.14 13.40 10.91
CA GLN A 257 28.04 12.28 10.64
C GLN A 257 27.25 11.04 10.12
N PRO A 258 27.88 10.17 9.29
CA PRO A 258 27.14 9.16 8.51
C PRO A 258 26.61 7.97 9.31
N PHE A 259 26.98 7.83 10.59
CA PHE A 259 26.59 6.65 11.40
C PHE A 259 25.42 6.92 12.33
N SER A 260 24.90 8.15 12.38
CA SER A 260 23.74 8.51 13.19
C SER A 260 22.61 9.03 12.31
N TYR A 261 21.42 8.59 12.61
CA TYR A 261 20.20 9.19 12.09
C TYR A 261 19.15 9.18 13.21
N ILE A 262 19.02 10.32 13.87
CA ILE A 262 18.05 10.55 14.94
C ILE A 262 16.87 11.31 14.34
N HIS A 263 15.65 10.77 14.48
CA HIS A 263 14.43 11.46 14.11
C HIS A 263 14.17 12.67 15.01
N GLN A 264 13.27 13.54 14.59
CA GLN A 264 12.75 14.58 15.45
C GLN A 264 11.79 13.97 16.49
N PRO A 265 11.74 14.53 17.71
CA PRO A 265 10.75 14.16 18.71
C PRO A 265 9.32 14.33 18.16
N GLY A 266 8.42 13.43 18.53
CA GLY A 266 7.06 13.48 18.03
C GLY A 266 6.26 12.23 18.34
N ILE A 267 5.10 12.10 17.68
CA ILE A 267 4.24 10.94 17.79
C ILE A 267 4.64 9.93 16.70
N ALA A 268 4.96 8.72 17.11
CA ALA A 268 5.15 7.61 16.19
C ALA A 268 3.78 7.20 15.63
N VAL A 269 3.56 7.43 14.35
CA VAL A 269 2.34 7.02 13.64
C VAL A 269 2.71 5.79 12.81
N GLY A 270 2.20 4.65 13.22
CA GLY A 270 2.41 3.36 12.55
C GLY A 270 1.16 2.89 11.85
#